data_b58fa9911b1bf001ced89f6c1a415aa1
#
_entry.id   b58fa9911b1bf001ced89f6c1a415aa1
#
_cell.length_a   1.000
_cell.length_b   1.000
_cell.length_c   1.000
_cell.angle_alpha   90.00
_cell.angle_beta   90.00
_cell.angle_gamma   90.00
#
_symmetry.space_group_name_H-M   'P 1'
#
loop_
_entity.id
_entity.type
_entity.pdbx_description
1 polymer ?
#
loop_
_entity_poly.entity_id
_entity_poly.type
_entity_poly.pdbx_seq_one_letter_code
_entity_poly.pdbx_strand_id
1 'polypeptide(L)'
;MRFLNRSAGRLSRHRRAPLAGALVLLLGLLLTGGLYSAFSPGAQAGETATSAEDVAAGRELFLVGCSFCHGQNGEGVLTVNGDQYGPPLADVGAASVDFQVGTGCMPLAQPGQQAERKPAIYSEEEIRLLAAYVDSLGTGPAIPVPADYELPETDPDGSAFDREAAIARGGQIFLTNCTACHNFDGQGGAMPRGGYAPTLRGVEPKYIYEALLTGPQSMPTFSNGNLPPDAKRDVIAYLEATGDAPSYGGFGLGSLGPVAEGLFGWLGIGALVAFAIWVAAHTTRSSKPKPSTALDRTVEQGEIA
;
A
#
# COMPACT_ATOMS: atom_id res chain seq x y z
N MET A 1 61.44 29.01 11.05
CA MET A 1 60.93 27.81 10.35
C MET A 1 61.71 26.50 10.60
N ARG A 2 62.71 26.41 11.43
CA ARG A 2 63.52 25.16 11.71
C ARG A 2 62.96 24.32 12.89
N PHE A 3 62.05 24.83 13.71
CA PHE A 3 61.52 24.12 14.89
C PHE A 3 60.33 23.19 14.55
N LEU A 4 59.53 23.52 13.52
CA LEU A 4 58.39 22.69 13.10
C LEU A 4 58.81 21.37 12.40
N ASN A 5 59.97 21.34 11.77
CA ASN A 5 60.46 20.19 11.02
C ASN A 5 61.09 19.07 11.90
N ARG A 6 61.45 19.37 13.16
CA ARG A 6 61.99 18.37 14.09
C ARG A 6 60.90 17.58 14.81
N SER A 7 59.70 18.17 14.98
CA SER A 7 58.56 17.51 15.59
C SER A 7 57.88 16.51 14.63
N ALA A 8 57.84 16.84 13.34
CA ALA A 8 57.27 15.96 12.31
C ALA A 8 58.06 14.65 12.12
N GLY A 9 59.39 14.69 12.28
CA GLY A 9 60.24 13.50 12.14
C GLY A 9 60.16 12.50 13.29
N ARG A 10 59.78 12.95 14.51
CA ARG A 10 59.54 12.07 15.66
C ARG A 10 58.17 11.38 15.59
N LEU A 11 57.15 12.08 15.15
CA LEU A 11 55.81 11.52 14.93
C LEU A 11 55.78 10.43 13.83
N SER A 12 56.61 10.57 12.77
CA SER A 12 56.63 9.60 11.69
C SER A 12 57.29 8.27 12.05
N ARG A 13 58.23 8.23 13.04
CA ARG A 13 58.86 6.99 13.53
C ARG A 13 57.91 6.13 14.36
N HIS A 14 57.01 6.72 15.13
CA HIS A 14 56.02 5.96 15.92
C HIS A 14 54.83 5.42 15.07
N ARG A 15 54.59 6.00 13.91
CA ARG A 15 53.56 5.49 12.97
C ARG A 15 53.84 4.11 12.39
N ARG A 16 55.08 3.64 12.44
CA ARG A 16 55.49 2.30 11.95
C ARG A 16 55.44 1.22 13.04
N ALA A 17 55.17 1.57 14.27
CA ALA A 17 54.99 0.60 15.32
C ALA A 17 53.58 -0.04 15.19
N PRO A 18 53.41 -1.37 15.22
CA PRO A 18 52.16 -2.04 15.07
C PRO A 18 51.10 -1.57 16.11
N LEU A 19 51.57 -1.22 17.32
CA LEU A 19 50.70 -0.66 18.37
C LEU A 19 50.19 0.74 18.01
N ALA A 20 50.93 1.58 17.32
CA ALA A 20 50.46 2.91 16.92
C ALA A 20 49.40 2.82 15.82
N GLY A 21 49.53 1.87 14.88
CA GLY A 21 48.51 1.58 13.88
C GLY A 21 47.20 1.09 14.52
N ALA A 22 47.32 0.18 15.47
CA ALA A 22 46.15 -0.31 16.22
C ALA A 22 45.44 0.80 17.00
N LEU A 23 46.19 1.68 17.66
CA LEU A 23 45.67 2.83 18.42
C LEU A 23 44.92 3.84 17.50
N VAL A 24 45.46 4.12 16.33
CA VAL A 24 44.84 5.02 15.35
C VAL A 24 43.57 4.42 14.78
N LEU A 25 43.55 3.12 14.50
CA LEU A 25 42.33 2.40 14.06
C LEU A 25 41.26 2.41 15.16
N LEU A 26 41.63 2.15 16.41
CA LEU A 26 40.71 2.12 17.54
C LEU A 26 40.12 3.51 17.81
N LEU A 27 40.94 4.56 17.77
CA LEU A 27 40.49 5.95 17.85
C LEU A 27 39.60 6.34 16.66
N GLY A 28 39.91 5.90 15.45
CA GLY A 28 39.08 6.11 14.27
C GLY A 28 37.73 5.44 14.40
N LEU A 29 37.66 4.19 14.85
CA LEU A 29 36.43 3.46 15.11
C LEU A 29 35.58 4.07 16.23
N LEU A 30 36.20 4.50 17.32
CA LEU A 30 35.50 5.17 18.42
C LEU A 30 34.96 6.54 18.00
N LEU A 31 35.69 7.31 17.21
CA LEU A 31 35.24 8.60 16.70
C LEU A 31 34.14 8.43 15.66
N THR A 32 34.27 7.52 14.71
CA THR A 32 33.24 7.28 13.70
C THR A 32 32.00 6.63 14.31
N GLY A 33 32.15 5.66 15.20
CA GLY A 33 31.03 5.05 15.92
C GLY A 33 30.31 6.03 16.85
N GLY A 34 31.08 6.87 17.59
CA GLY A 34 30.52 7.90 18.44
C GLY A 34 29.78 9.01 17.65
N LEU A 35 30.35 9.46 16.55
CA LEU A 35 29.67 10.41 15.64
C LEU A 35 28.43 9.77 15.02
N TYR A 36 28.53 8.53 14.54
CA TYR A 36 27.39 7.83 13.99
C TYR A 36 26.27 7.70 15.03
N SER A 37 26.56 7.28 16.26
CA SER A 37 25.55 7.16 17.32
C SER A 37 24.94 8.52 17.77
N ALA A 38 25.73 9.60 17.69
CA ALA A 38 25.27 10.95 18.06
C ALA A 38 24.42 11.62 16.97
N PHE A 39 24.64 11.26 15.70
CA PHE A 39 23.93 11.84 14.55
C PHE A 39 22.99 10.85 13.84
N SER A 40 22.97 9.57 14.23
CA SER A 40 21.88 8.68 13.81
C SER A 40 20.59 9.20 14.42
N PRO A 41 19.54 9.50 13.62
CA PRO A 41 18.22 9.72 14.21
C PRO A 41 17.94 8.44 15.01
N GLY A 42 17.79 8.60 16.33
CA GLY A 42 17.39 7.48 17.17
C GLY A 42 16.15 6.87 16.52
N ALA A 43 16.18 5.59 16.24
CA ALA A 43 14.95 4.87 16.00
C ALA A 43 14.11 5.18 17.25
N GLN A 44 13.09 6.02 17.10
CA GLN A 44 12.12 6.22 18.17
C GLN A 44 11.41 4.88 18.30
N ALA A 45 11.97 4.03 19.14
CA ALA A 45 11.25 2.90 19.67
C ALA A 45 10.07 3.53 20.42
N GLY A 46 8.86 3.33 19.85
CA GLY A 46 7.63 3.70 20.52
C GLY A 46 7.70 3.16 21.95
N GLU A 47 7.29 3.96 22.92
CA GLU A 47 7.47 3.79 24.35
C GLU A 47 6.70 2.61 24.98
N THR A 48 6.85 1.42 24.45
CA THR A 48 6.64 0.20 25.22
C THR A 48 7.89 -0.63 25.06
N ALA A 49 8.84 -0.42 25.98
CA ALA A 49 10.00 -1.31 26.08
C ALA A 49 9.47 -2.73 26.20
N THR A 50 9.60 -3.51 25.13
CA THR A 50 9.22 -4.91 25.06
C THR A 50 9.92 -5.64 26.20
N SER A 51 9.17 -6.14 27.17
CA SER A 51 9.75 -6.84 28.32
C SER A 51 10.18 -8.24 27.91
N ALA A 52 11.17 -8.81 28.61
CA ALA A 52 11.54 -10.20 28.39
C ALA A 52 10.38 -11.18 28.66
N GLU A 53 9.43 -10.77 29.51
CA GLU A 53 8.22 -11.52 29.81
C GLU A 53 7.26 -11.51 28.61
N ASP A 54 7.06 -10.35 27.98
CA ASP A 54 6.25 -10.23 26.73
C ASP A 54 6.83 -11.08 25.61
N VAL A 55 8.14 -11.05 25.42
CA VAL A 55 8.83 -11.89 24.43
C VAL A 55 8.61 -13.38 24.71
N ALA A 56 8.70 -13.80 25.98
CA ALA A 56 8.49 -15.19 26.35
C ALA A 56 7.04 -15.63 26.12
N ALA A 57 6.06 -14.80 26.53
CA ALA A 57 4.64 -15.06 26.32
C ALA A 57 4.28 -15.08 24.81
N GLY A 58 4.83 -14.14 24.03
CA GLY A 58 4.67 -14.11 22.59
C GLY A 58 5.25 -15.34 21.90
N ARG A 59 6.39 -15.84 22.38
CA ARG A 59 6.99 -17.08 21.90
C ARG A 59 6.09 -18.30 22.12
N GLU A 60 5.42 -18.40 23.26
CA GLU A 60 4.47 -19.50 23.52
C GLU A 60 3.31 -19.47 22.51
N LEU A 61 2.72 -18.29 22.28
CA LEU A 61 1.66 -18.12 21.26
C LEU A 61 2.18 -18.48 19.86
N PHE A 62 3.38 -18.03 19.51
CA PHE A 62 4.02 -18.31 18.22
C PHE A 62 4.23 -19.79 17.99
N LEU A 63 4.69 -20.54 18.98
CA LEU A 63 4.92 -21.97 18.87
C LEU A 63 3.64 -22.75 18.57
N VAL A 64 2.50 -22.28 19.09
CA VAL A 64 1.20 -22.93 18.87
C VAL A 64 0.60 -22.54 17.50
N GLY A 65 0.68 -21.29 17.12
CA GLY A 65 -0.08 -20.76 15.98
C GLY A 65 0.72 -20.51 14.70
N CYS A 66 2.04 -20.38 14.78
CA CYS A 66 2.86 -19.85 13.69
C CYS A 66 4.01 -20.76 13.28
N SER A 67 4.58 -21.51 14.22
CA SER A 67 5.82 -22.27 14.04
C SER A 67 5.73 -23.35 12.98
N PHE A 68 4.54 -23.89 12.70
CA PHE A 68 4.33 -24.90 11.67
C PHE A 68 4.76 -24.41 10.27
N CYS A 69 4.48 -23.13 9.96
CA CYS A 69 4.85 -22.54 8.69
C CYS A 69 6.15 -21.74 8.77
N HIS A 70 6.41 -21.07 9.90
CA HIS A 70 7.53 -20.14 10.02
C HIS A 70 8.77 -20.72 10.73
N GLY A 71 8.72 -21.99 11.15
CA GLY A 71 9.79 -22.60 11.94
C GLY A 71 9.70 -22.26 13.42
N GLN A 72 10.40 -22.99 14.27
CA GLN A 72 10.30 -22.82 15.73
C GLN A 72 10.91 -21.53 16.28
N ASN A 73 11.82 -20.95 15.49
CA ASN A 73 12.50 -19.70 15.84
C ASN A 73 12.30 -18.61 14.74
N GLY A 74 11.27 -18.76 13.91
CA GLY A 74 11.02 -17.82 12.82
C GLY A 74 11.97 -17.92 11.63
N GLU A 75 12.70 -19.05 11.50
CA GLU A 75 13.68 -19.28 10.44
C GLU A 75 13.05 -19.55 9.07
N GLY A 76 11.73 -19.74 9.01
CA GLY A 76 11.01 -20.16 7.81
C GLY A 76 11.08 -21.66 7.57
N VAL A 77 10.22 -22.17 6.70
CA VAL A 77 10.14 -23.58 6.33
C VAL A 77 10.14 -23.73 4.82
N LEU A 78 10.98 -24.61 4.31
CA LEU A 78 11.01 -25.01 2.90
C LEU A 78 10.31 -26.37 2.73
N THR A 79 9.59 -26.54 1.62
CA THR A 79 9.04 -27.82 1.21
C THR A 79 10.16 -28.77 0.77
N VAL A 80 9.85 -30.05 0.63
CA VAL A 80 10.79 -31.05 0.10
C VAL A 80 11.27 -30.73 -1.33
N ASN A 81 10.53 -29.93 -2.07
CA ASN A 81 10.90 -29.48 -3.41
C ASN A 81 11.71 -28.18 -3.41
N GLY A 82 11.97 -27.60 -2.24
CA GLY A 82 12.68 -26.34 -2.08
C GLY A 82 11.81 -25.08 -2.20
N ASP A 83 10.49 -25.23 -2.37
CA ASP A 83 9.57 -24.10 -2.35
C ASP A 83 9.40 -23.58 -0.92
N GLN A 84 9.20 -22.27 -0.78
CA GLN A 84 8.99 -21.65 0.51
C GLN A 84 7.56 -21.94 1.02
N TYR A 85 7.45 -22.70 2.10
CA TYR A 85 6.17 -22.98 2.76
C TYR A 85 5.75 -21.84 3.67
N GLY A 86 6.69 -21.29 4.44
CA GLY A 86 6.54 -20.07 5.21
C GLY A 86 7.85 -19.28 5.20
N PRO A 87 7.81 -17.95 5.01
CA PRO A 87 9.01 -17.12 4.97
C PRO A 87 9.67 -17.02 6.34
N PRO A 88 10.99 -16.71 6.39
CA PRO A 88 11.65 -16.34 7.62
C PRO A 88 11.09 -15.03 8.15
N LEU A 89 11.08 -14.88 9.48
CA LEU A 89 10.55 -13.71 10.16
C LEU A 89 11.63 -12.83 10.81
N ALA A 90 12.89 -13.18 10.61
CA ALA A 90 13.99 -12.30 11.00
C ALA A 90 13.87 -10.97 10.24
N ASP A 91 14.07 -9.87 10.96
CA ASP A 91 14.06 -8.50 10.42
C ASP A 91 12.72 -8.02 9.79
N VAL A 92 11.60 -8.73 10.02
CA VAL A 92 10.29 -8.28 9.53
C VAL A 92 9.63 -7.21 10.41
N GLY A 93 10.00 -7.15 11.69
CA GLY A 93 9.56 -6.14 12.67
C GLY A 93 8.15 -6.31 13.21
N ALA A 94 7.87 -5.58 14.29
CA ALA A 94 6.59 -5.62 14.99
C ALA A 94 5.40 -5.18 14.13
N ALA A 95 5.57 -4.14 13.29
CA ALA A 95 4.52 -3.62 12.41
C ALA A 95 4.02 -4.66 11.40
N SER A 96 4.91 -5.55 10.92
CA SER A 96 4.50 -6.63 10.03
C SER A 96 3.57 -7.62 10.71
N VAL A 97 3.82 -7.92 11.98
CA VAL A 97 2.98 -8.84 12.76
C VAL A 97 1.64 -8.20 13.08
N ASP A 98 1.67 -6.96 13.58
CA ASP A 98 0.45 -6.21 13.91
C ASP A 98 -0.47 -6.11 12.68
N PHE A 99 0.09 -5.76 11.53
CA PHE A 99 -0.66 -5.75 10.26
C PHE A 99 -1.21 -7.12 9.88
N GLN A 100 -0.35 -8.13 9.77
CA GLN A 100 -0.74 -9.43 9.23
C GLN A 100 -1.73 -10.18 10.12
N VAL A 101 -1.54 -10.11 11.43
CA VAL A 101 -2.38 -10.81 12.40
C VAL A 101 -3.62 -9.97 12.75
N GLY A 102 -3.47 -8.65 12.91
CA GLY A 102 -4.57 -7.73 13.20
C GLY A 102 -5.59 -7.62 12.06
N THR A 103 -5.13 -7.68 10.82
CA THR A 103 -6.04 -7.74 9.65
C THR A 103 -6.57 -9.14 9.36
N GLY A 104 -6.13 -10.15 10.11
CA GLY A 104 -6.51 -11.54 9.94
C GLY A 104 -5.91 -12.22 8.70
N CYS A 105 -4.97 -11.59 7.99
CA CYS A 105 -4.24 -12.23 6.90
C CYS A 105 -3.49 -13.48 7.41
N MET A 106 -2.94 -13.40 8.62
CA MET A 106 -2.34 -14.53 9.32
C MET A 106 -3.15 -14.89 10.58
N PRO A 107 -3.13 -16.17 10.96
CA PRO A 107 -2.64 -17.34 10.25
C PRO A 107 -3.43 -17.62 8.95
N LEU A 108 -2.76 -18.19 7.94
CA LEU A 108 -3.44 -18.61 6.72
C LEU A 108 -4.47 -19.71 7.02
N ALA A 109 -5.64 -19.63 6.38
CA ALA A 109 -6.63 -20.70 6.45
C ALA A 109 -6.18 -21.94 5.66
N GLN A 110 -5.45 -21.70 4.56
CA GLN A 110 -4.83 -22.73 3.70
C GLN A 110 -3.65 -22.11 2.95
N PRO A 111 -2.63 -22.90 2.58
CA PRO A 111 -1.56 -22.42 1.73
C PRO A 111 -2.10 -21.88 0.40
N GLY A 112 -1.62 -20.71 -0.03
CA GLY A 112 -2.08 -20.05 -1.25
C GLY A 112 -1.15 -18.93 -1.67
N GLN A 113 -1.42 -18.38 -2.86
CA GLN A 113 -0.62 -17.28 -3.41
C GLN A 113 -0.90 -15.94 -2.71
N GLN A 114 -2.01 -15.84 -1.99
CA GLN A 114 -2.44 -14.62 -1.34
C GLN A 114 -3.06 -14.93 0.03
N ALA A 115 -2.65 -14.16 1.03
CA ALA A 115 -3.27 -14.15 2.36
C ALA A 115 -4.48 -13.19 2.33
N GLU A 116 -5.68 -13.74 2.31
CA GLU A 116 -6.89 -12.94 2.31
C GLU A 116 -7.18 -12.35 3.70
N ARG A 117 -7.67 -11.13 3.72
CA ARG A 117 -8.14 -10.48 4.94
C ARG A 117 -9.38 -11.22 5.49
N LYS A 118 -9.37 -11.51 6.77
CA LYS A 118 -10.49 -12.13 7.50
C LYS A 118 -10.53 -11.59 8.94
N PRO A 119 -11.56 -11.88 9.72
CA PRO A 119 -11.56 -11.50 11.14
C PRO A 119 -10.34 -12.04 11.86
N ALA A 120 -9.67 -11.19 12.64
CA ALA A 120 -8.57 -11.59 13.49
C ALA A 120 -9.04 -12.63 14.53
N ILE A 121 -8.25 -13.65 14.75
CA ILE A 121 -8.56 -14.71 15.73
C ILE A 121 -7.86 -14.50 17.06
N TYR A 122 -6.85 -13.61 17.07
CA TYR A 122 -6.12 -13.22 18.27
C TYR A 122 -6.66 -11.89 18.80
N SER A 123 -6.65 -11.73 20.11
CA SER A 123 -6.94 -10.46 20.76
C SER A 123 -5.80 -9.46 20.52
N GLU A 124 -6.06 -8.16 20.71
CA GLU A 124 -5.04 -7.11 20.58
C GLU A 124 -3.81 -7.37 21.48
N GLU A 125 -4.04 -7.88 22.69
CA GLU A 125 -2.96 -8.23 23.60
C GLU A 125 -2.12 -9.40 23.07
N GLU A 126 -2.74 -10.44 22.56
CA GLU A 126 -2.01 -11.56 21.96
C GLU A 126 -1.23 -11.13 20.69
N ILE A 127 -1.80 -10.23 19.88
CA ILE A 127 -1.12 -9.64 18.74
C ILE A 127 0.11 -8.84 19.20
N ARG A 128 -0.03 -8.04 20.24
CA ARG A 128 1.07 -7.29 20.83
C ARG A 128 2.20 -8.21 21.33
N LEU A 129 1.85 -9.31 21.98
CA LEU A 129 2.82 -10.30 22.46
C LEU A 129 3.53 -11.02 21.28
N LEU A 130 2.77 -11.42 20.25
CA LEU A 130 3.34 -12.02 19.03
C LEU A 130 4.29 -11.04 18.34
N ALA A 131 3.89 -9.77 18.24
CA ALA A 131 4.72 -8.71 17.67
C ALA A 131 6.02 -8.53 18.48
N ALA A 132 5.93 -8.54 19.81
CA ALA A 132 7.08 -8.45 20.70
C ALA A 132 8.08 -9.60 20.51
N TYR A 133 7.60 -10.81 20.35
CA TYR A 133 8.46 -11.95 20.07
C TYR A 133 9.14 -11.84 18.71
N VAL A 134 8.39 -11.55 17.64
CA VAL A 134 8.96 -11.48 16.29
C VAL A 134 9.91 -10.30 16.16
N ASP A 135 9.62 -9.17 16.80
CA ASP A 135 10.54 -8.03 16.85
C ASP A 135 11.90 -8.39 17.49
N SER A 136 11.87 -9.29 18.48
CA SER A 136 13.09 -9.80 19.12
C SER A 136 13.97 -10.66 18.21
N LEU A 137 13.48 -11.09 17.04
CA LEU A 137 14.20 -11.91 16.09
C LEU A 137 15.11 -11.10 15.14
N GLY A 138 15.00 -9.77 15.14
CA GLY A 138 15.82 -8.92 14.30
C GLY A 138 15.38 -7.46 14.31
N THR A 139 15.84 -6.69 13.34
CA THR A 139 15.57 -5.25 13.22
C THR A 139 14.57 -4.98 12.11
N GLY A 140 13.34 -4.62 12.43
CA GLY A 140 12.30 -4.27 11.46
C GLY A 140 11.54 -3.02 11.88
N PRO A 141 10.51 -2.63 11.11
CA PRO A 141 9.70 -1.47 11.45
C PRO A 141 8.88 -1.73 12.72
N ALA A 142 8.92 -0.74 13.63
CA ALA A 142 8.09 -0.74 14.83
C ALA A 142 6.62 -0.46 14.49
N ILE A 143 5.69 -0.83 15.37
CA ILE A 143 4.29 -0.46 15.27
C ILE A 143 4.18 1.07 15.30
N PRO A 144 3.50 1.71 14.32
CA PRO A 144 3.38 3.15 14.27
C PRO A 144 2.49 3.67 15.41
N VAL A 145 2.84 4.85 15.90
CA VAL A 145 2.01 5.58 16.87
C VAL A 145 1.02 6.50 16.14
N PRO A 146 -0.09 6.93 16.78
CA PRO A 146 -1.09 7.79 16.14
C PRO A 146 -0.49 9.02 15.42
N ALA A 147 0.53 9.63 15.97
CA ALA A 147 1.24 10.76 15.35
C ALA A 147 1.90 10.43 13.99
N ASP A 148 2.13 9.16 13.70
CA ASP A 148 2.71 8.73 12.42
C ASP A 148 1.67 8.69 11.29
N TYR A 149 0.41 8.39 11.58
CA TYR A 149 -0.63 8.16 10.58
C TYR A 149 -1.83 9.11 10.69
N GLU A 150 -1.99 9.85 11.79
CA GLU A 150 -3.02 10.87 11.93
C GLU A 150 -2.49 12.24 11.51
N LEU A 151 -3.35 13.06 10.91
CA LEU A 151 -3.01 14.44 10.60
C LEU A 151 -2.94 15.25 11.90
N PRO A 152 -1.94 16.12 12.06
CA PRO A 152 -1.88 17.02 13.21
C PRO A 152 -3.02 18.04 13.18
N GLU A 153 -3.40 18.55 14.32
CA GLU A 153 -4.38 19.67 14.42
C GLU A 153 -3.75 21.02 14.07
N THR A 154 -2.47 21.18 14.39
CA THR A 154 -1.72 22.41 14.19
C THR A 154 -0.34 22.11 13.57
N ASP A 155 0.13 23.05 12.78
CA ASP A 155 1.50 23.08 12.28
C ASP A 155 2.50 23.41 13.40
N PRO A 156 3.81 23.12 13.22
CA PRO A 156 4.84 23.42 14.21
C PRO A 156 4.95 24.90 14.61
N ASP A 157 4.47 25.82 13.77
CA ASP A 157 4.41 27.25 14.03
C ASP A 157 3.16 27.68 14.83
N GLY A 158 2.26 26.73 15.15
CA GLY A 158 1.03 26.97 15.89
C GLY A 158 -0.16 27.41 15.04
N SER A 159 -0.02 27.48 13.71
CA SER A 159 -1.14 27.71 12.79
C SER A 159 -2.02 26.47 12.65
N ALA A 160 -3.26 26.64 12.22
CA ALA A 160 -4.15 25.52 11.92
C ALA A 160 -3.58 24.72 10.74
N PHE A 161 -3.53 23.40 10.89
CA PHE A 161 -3.04 22.50 9.85
C PHE A 161 -3.96 22.53 8.62
N ASP A 162 -3.38 22.67 7.44
CA ASP A 162 -4.13 22.68 6.17
C ASP A 162 -4.46 21.26 5.71
N ARG A 163 -5.57 20.73 6.23
CA ARG A 163 -6.09 19.39 5.89
C ARG A 163 -6.44 19.24 4.42
N GLU A 164 -6.98 20.27 3.78
CA GLU A 164 -7.37 20.21 2.36
C GLU A 164 -6.15 20.08 1.46
N ALA A 165 -5.10 20.84 1.75
CA ALA A 165 -3.83 20.70 1.05
C ALA A 165 -3.19 19.32 1.26
N ALA A 166 -3.27 18.75 2.45
CA ALA A 166 -2.79 17.40 2.74
C ALA A 166 -3.54 16.34 1.90
N ILE A 167 -4.87 16.40 1.87
CA ILE A 167 -5.71 15.53 1.05
C ILE A 167 -5.35 15.66 -0.44
N ALA A 168 -5.16 16.88 -0.92
CA ALA A 168 -4.79 17.12 -2.32
C ALA A 168 -3.41 16.53 -2.67
N ARG A 169 -2.41 16.71 -1.80
CA ARG A 169 -1.08 16.08 -1.97
C ARG A 169 -1.17 14.55 -1.93
N GLY A 170 -1.88 14.01 -0.95
CA GLY A 170 -2.12 12.58 -0.81
C GLY A 170 -2.77 11.97 -2.06
N GLY A 171 -3.76 12.67 -2.64
CA GLY A 171 -4.38 12.28 -3.89
C GLY A 171 -3.41 12.22 -5.06
N GLN A 172 -2.52 13.19 -5.20
CA GLN A 172 -1.48 13.17 -6.25
C GLN A 172 -0.52 11.98 -6.08
N ILE A 173 -0.09 11.71 -4.84
CA ILE A 173 0.79 10.58 -4.53
C ILE A 173 0.07 9.26 -4.82
N PHE A 174 -1.18 9.12 -4.38
CA PHE A 174 -1.98 7.91 -4.58
C PHE A 174 -2.21 7.62 -6.08
N LEU A 175 -2.59 8.63 -6.84
CA LEU A 175 -2.83 8.52 -8.28
C LEU A 175 -1.59 8.10 -9.07
N THR A 176 -0.41 8.48 -8.63
CA THR A 176 0.85 8.15 -9.33
C THR A 176 1.47 6.83 -8.91
N ASN A 177 1.26 6.38 -7.65
CA ASN A 177 1.97 5.23 -7.10
C ASN A 177 1.08 4.03 -6.76
N CYS A 178 -0.21 4.24 -6.50
CA CYS A 178 -1.06 3.22 -5.87
C CYS A 178 -2.18 2.71 -6.79
N THR A 179 -2.69 3.55 -7.69
CA THR A 179 -3.86 3.24 -8.53
C THR A 179 -3.67 2.07 -9.48
N ALA A 180 -2.43 1.79 -9.89
CA ALA A 180 -2.15 0.66 -10.77
C ALA A 180 -2.61 -0.69 -10.17
N CYS A 181 -2.60 -0.80 -8.83
CA CYS A 181 -3.04 -1.99 -8.11
C CYS A 181 -4.36 -1.75 -7.36
N HIS A 182 -4.48 -0.63 -6.64
CA HIS A 182 -5.63 -0.34 -5.78
C HIS A 182 -6.79 0.38 -6.46
N ASN A 183 -6.69 0.61 -7.78
CA ASN A 183 -7.67 1.34 -8.56
C ASN A 183 -7.77 2.83 -8.17
N PHE A 184 -8.51 3.60 -8.96
CA PHE A 184 -8.64 5.05 -8.83
C PHE A 184 -9.13 5.51 -7.43
N ASP A 185 -10.03 4.74 -6.82
CA ASP A 185 -10.75 5.10 -5.61
C ASP A 185 -10.42 4.15 -4.44
N GLY A 186 -9.30 3.47 -4.50
CA GLY A 186 -8.92 2.52 -3.45
C GLY A 186 -9.80 1.28 -3.35
N GLN A 187 -10.63 0.98 -4.35
CA GLN A 187 -11.52 -0.20 -4.34
C GLN A 187 -10.79 -1.53 -4.49
N GLY A 188 -9.50 -1.47 -4.79
CA GLY A 188 -8.75 -2.66 -5.14
C GLY A 188 -8.98 -3.09 -6.58
N GLY A 189 -8.35 -4.17 -6.98
CA GLY A 189 -8.45 -4.66 -8.36
C GLY A 189 -7.66 -5.92 -8.61
N ALA A 190 -7.90 -6.53 -9.76
CA ALA A 190 -7.15 -7.69 -10.21
C ALA A 190 -5.70 -7.32 -10.52
N MET A 191 -4.79 -8.18 -10.09
CA MET A 191 -3.35 -8.01 -10.32
C MET A 191 -2.84 -8.95 -11.41
N PRO A 192 -1.75 -8.60 -12.11
CA PRO A 192 -1.07 -9.53 -12.99
C PRO A 192 -0.66 -10.81 -12.24
N ARG A 193 -0.70 -11.96 -12.93
CA ARG A 193 -0.33 -13.28 -12.38
C ARG A 193 -1.32 -13.92 -11.41
N GLY A 194 -2.54 -13.42 -11.36
CA GLY A 194 -3.59 -13.96 -10.47
C GLY A 194 -3.40 -13.45 -9.03
N GLY A 195 -4.31 -12.88 -8.47
CA GLY A 195 -4.35 -12.19 -7.20
C GLY A 195 -5.10 -10.88 -7.35
N TYR A 196 -5.35 -10.23 -6.26
CA TYR A 196 -6.00 -8.94 -6.27
C TYR A 196 -5.40 -8.03 -5.19
N ALA A 197 -5.37 -6.73 -5.47
CA ALA A 197 -5.11 -5.72 -4.46
C ALA A 197 -6.42 -5.50 -3.68
N PRO A 198 -6.39 -5.55 -2.34
CA PRO A 198 -7.60 -5.39 -1.54
C PRO A 198 -8.15 -3.97 -1.64
N THR A 199 -9.44 -3.82 -1.30
CA THR A 199 -10.01 -2.50 -1.06
C THR A 199 -9.35 -1.84 0.15
N LEU A 200 -9.09 -0.55 0.02
CA LEU A 200 -8.55 0.30 1.10
C LEU A 200 -9.67 1.04 1.85
N ARG A 201 -10.91 0.96 1.37
CA ARG A 201 -12.06 1.59 2.02
C ARG A 201 -12.37 0.92 3.35
N GLY A 202 -12.54 1.73 4.38
CA GLY A 202 -12.83 1.25 5.74
C GLY A 202 -11.69 0.47 6.38
N VAL A 203 -10.46 0.61 5.85
CA VAL A 203 -9.25 0.10 6.50
C VAL A 203 -8.79 1.16 7.49
N GLU A 204 -8.45 0.74 8.70
CA GLU A 204 -7.93 1.63 9.72
C GLU A 204 -6.63 2.31 9.28
N PRO A 205 -6.44 3.61 9.57
CA PRO A 205 -5.25 4.38 9.21
C PRO A 205 -3.93 3.70 9.60
N LYS A 206 -3.88 3.12 10.80
CA LYS A 206 -2.73 2.37 11.30
C LYS A 206 -2.31 1.28 10.31
N TYR A 207 -3.25 0.43 9.90
CA TYR A 207 -2.95 -0.68 8.99
C TYR A 207 -2.55 -0.22 7.59
N ILE A 208 -3.06 0.91 7.12
CA ILE A 208 -2.60 1.50 5.85
C ILE A 208 -1.14 1.93 5.99
N TYR A 209 -0.79 2.59 7.09
CA TYR A 209 0.58 3.03 7.35
C TYR A 209 1.54 1.84 7.47
N GLU A 210 1.17 0.81 8.21
CA GLU A 210 1.94 -0.43 8.36
C GLU A 210 2.14 -1.15 7.01
N ALA A 211 1.10 -1.22 6.19
CA ALA A 211 1.21 -1.80 4.85
C ALA A 211 2.20 -1.02 3.98
N LEU A 212 2.23 0.31 4.08
CA LEU A 212 3.22 1.14 3.38
C LEU A 212 4.64 0.87 3.89
N LEU A 213 4.81 0.66 5.19
CA LEU A 213 6.13 0.37 5.77
C LEU A 213 6.65 -1.02 5.42
N THR A 214 5.78 -2.02 5.43
CA THR A 214 6.17 -3.43 5.39
C THR A 214 6.06 -4.05 4.01
N GLY A 215 5.22 -3.51 3.13
CA GLY A 215 5.01 -4.02 1.78
C GLY A 215 4.47 -5.46 1.78
N PRO A 216 3.26 -5.72 2.34
CA PRO A 216 2.75 -7.06 2.48
C PRO A 216 2.55 -7.76 1.13
N GLN A 217 2.92 -9.03 1.04
CA GLN A 217 2.74 -9.90 -0.11
C GLN A 217 3.41 -9.34 -1.39
N SER A 218 2.63 -8.89 -2.38
CA SER A 218 3.14 -8.32 -3.63
C SER A 218 3.19 -6.80 -3.64
N MET A 219 2.81 -6.15 -2.55
CA MET A 219 2.90 -4.70 -2.41
C MET A 219 4.36 -4.26 -2.24
N PRO A 220 4.83 -3.24 -2.93
CA PRO A 220 6.18 -2.71 -2.69
C PRO A 220 6.25 -2.03 -1.33
N THR A 221 7.43 -2.09 -0.71
CA THR A 221 7.73 -1.35 0.53
C THR A 221 7.99 0.12 0.23
N PHE A 222 7.27 1.01 0.91
CA PHE A 222 7.48 2.44 0.87
C PHE A 222 8.21 2.91 2.12
N SER A 223 9.52 2.72 2.15
CA SER A 223 10.36 3.17 3.26
C SER A 223 10.25 4.69 3.47
N ASN A 224 10.63 5.18 4.64
CA ASN A 224 10.63 6.62 4.93
C ASN A 224 11.57 7.42 4.02
N GLY A 225 12.56 6.78 3.40
CA GLY A 225 13.42 7.39 2.39
C GLY A 225 12.75 7.57 1.03
N ASN A 226 11.80 6.70 0.67
CA ASN A 226 11.07 6.77 -0.60
C ASN A 226 9.75 7.56 -0.48
N LEU A 227 9.05 7.36 0.62
CA LEU A 227 7.80 8.06 0.95
C LEU A 227 7.90 8.52 2.41
N PRO A 228 8.21 9.80 2.67
CA PRO A 228 8.34 10.34 4.03
C PRO A 228 7.07 10.15 4.87
N PRO A 229 7.18 10.16 6.21
CA PRO A 229 6.01 9.98 7.09
C PRO A 229 4.86 10.93 6.78
N ASP A 230 5.15 12.20 6.53
CA ASP A 230 4.13 13.21 6.19
C ASP A 230 3.37 12.85 4.90
N ALA A 231 4.09 12.37 3.89
CA ALA A 231 3.49 11.94 2.63
C ALA A 231 2.61 10.68 2.80
N LYS A 232 2.98 9.77 3.72
CA LYS A 232 2.12 8.63 4.08
C LYS A 232 0.83 9.10 4.76
N ARG A 233 0.92 10.06 5.69
CA ARG A 233 -0.25 10.67 6.34
C ARG A 233 -1.16 11.36 5.32
N ASP A 234 -0.59 12.10 4.37
CA ASP A 234 -1.34 12.73 3.30
C ASP A 234 -2.11 11.70 2.45
N VAL A 235 -1.49 10.56 2.11
CA VAL A 235 -2.16 9.45 1.40
C VAL A 235 -3.30 8.86 2.22
N ILE A 236 -3.10 8.66 3.51
CA ILE A 236 -4.14 8.14 4.42
C ILE A 236 -5.31 9.12 4.48
N ALA A 237 -5.04 10.42 4.65
CA ALA A 237 -6.06 11.46 4.66
C ALA A 237 -6.87 11.53 3.36
N TYR A 238 -6.22 11.32 2.21
CA TYR A 238 -6.91 11.21 0.93
C TYR A 238 -7.84 10.00 0.87
N LEU A 239 -7.39 8.83 1.35
CA LEU A 239 -8.19 7.60 1.36
C LEU A 239 -9.40 7.72 2.30
N GLU A 240 -9.25 8.32 3.46
CA GLU A 240 -10.35 8.63 4.37
C GLU A 240 -11.36 9.57 3.71
N ALA A 241 -10.89 10.69 3.16
CA ALA A 241 -11.74 11.68 2.52
C ALA A 241 -12.52 11.12 1.31
N THR A 242 -11.91 10.22 0.53
CA THR A 242 -12.59 9.56 -0.59
C THR A 242 -13.51 8.46 -0.13
N GLY A 243 -13.17 7.74 0.95
CA GLY A 243 -14.01 6.71 1.56
C GLY A 243 -15.30 7.26 2.14
N ASP A 244 -15.23 8.42 2.77
CA ASP A 244 -16.35 9.12 3.42
C ASP A 244 -17.13 10.02 2.45
N ALA A 245 -16.67 10.20 1.22
CA ALA A 245 -17.33 11.06 0.25
C ALA A 245 -18.76 10.61 -0.01
N PRO A 246 -19.76 11.49 0.13
CA PRO A 246 -21.16 11.14 -0.07
C PRO A 246 -21.43 10.77 -1.54
N SER A 247 -22.21 9.71 -1.77
CA SER A 247 -22.71 9.40 -3.10
C SER A 247 -23.85 10.37 -3.45
N TYR A 248 -23.60 11.26 -4.40
CA TYR A 248 -24.60 12.25 -4.84
C TYR A 248 -25.70 11.69 -5.77
N GLY A 249 -25.80 10.38 -5.87
CA GLY A 249 -26.79 9.66 -6.69
C GLY A 249 -26.19 9.09 -7.97
N GLY A 250 -27.02 8.30 -8.69
CA GLY A 250 -26.56 7.57 -9.86
C GLY A 250 -26.06 6.15 -9.53
N PHE A 251 -25.63 5.44 -10.56
CA PHE A 251 -25.00 4.13 -10.39
C PHE A 251 -23.52 4.34 -10.15
N GLY A 252 -23.06 4.06 -8.91
CA GLY A 252 -21.66 4.15 -8.53
C GLY A 252 -20.74 3.13 -9.23
N LEU A 253 -21.30 2.16 -9.97
CA LEU A 253 -20.57 1.15 -10.76
C LEU A 253 -19.42 0.48 -9.99
N GLY A 254 -19.57 0.36 -8.65
CA GLY A 254 -18.54 -0.17 -7.75
C GLY A 254 -17.35 0.75 -7.56
N SER A 255 -17.44 2.01 -7.98
CA SER A 255 -16.34 3.00 -7.92
C SER A 255 -15.05 2.53 -8.63
N LEU A 256 -15.23 1.72 -9.69
CA LEU A 256 -14.12 1.18 -10.49
C LEU A 256 -13.49 2.21 -11.45
N GLY A 257 -14.09 3.40 -11.52
CA GLY A 257 -13.58 4.53 -12.31
C GLY A 257 -13.83 4.42 -13.81
N PRO A 258 -12.99 5.06 -14.64
CA PRO A 258 -13.27 5.34 -16.06
C PRO A 258 -13.56 4.11 -16.91
N VAL A 259 -13.06 2.94 -16.56
CA VAL A 259 -13.27 1.70 -17.36
C VAL A 259 -14.72 1.27 -17.32
N ALA A 260 -15.32 1.20 -16.12
CA ALA A 260 -16.73 0.82 -15.95
C ALA A 260 -17.66 1.90 -16.52
N GLU A 261 -17.37 3.16 -16.24
CA GLU A 261 -18.13 4.30 -16.77
C GLU A 261 -18.07 4.37 -18.29
N GLY A 262 -16.89 4.18 -18.88
CA GLY A 262 -16.69 4.13 -20.33
C GLY A 262 -17.47 3.00 -20.98
N LEU A 263 -17.50 1.81 -20.39
CA LEU A 263 -18.29 0.69 -20.90
C LEU A 263 -19.79 1.04 -21.01
N PHE A 264 -20.37 1.62 -19.95
CA PHE A 264 -21.76 2.06 -19.99
C PHE A 264 -22.01 3.17 -20.99
N GLY A 265 -21.08 4.13 -21.12
CA GLY A 265 -21.13 5.17 -22.14
C GLY A 265 -21.15 4.59 -23.56
N TRP A 266 -20.27 3.67 -23.87
CA TRP A 266 -20.21 3.02 -25.19
C TRP A 266 -21.44 2.15 -25.49
N LEU A 267 -21.94 1.41 -24.50
CA LEU A 267 -23.19 0.64 -24.66
C LEU A 267 -24.38 1.56 -24.93
N GLY A 268 -24.46 2.69 -24.21
CA GLY A 268 -25.51 3.70 -24.43
C GLY A 268 -25.44 4.31 -25.83
N ILE A 269 -24.26 4.74 -26.27
CA ILE A 269 -24.04 5.27 -27.61
C ILE A 269 -24.40 4.22 -28.68
N GLY A 270 -23.94 2.97 -28.51
CA GLY A 270 -24.27 1.87 -29.43
C GLY A 270 -25.77 1.61 -29.53
N ALA A 271 -26.48 1.63 -28.40
CA ALA A 271 -27.94 1.48 -28.40
C ALA A 271 -28.65 2.65 -29.10
N LEU A 272 -28.21 3.88 -28.90
CA LEU A 272 -28.75 5.06 -29.58
C LEU A 272 -28.51 5.00 -31.10
N VAL A 273 -27.33 4.60 -31.54
CA VAL A 273 -27.01 4.41 -32.98
C VAL A 273 -27.87 3.31 -33.57
N ALA A 274 -27.99 2.16 -32.90
CA ALA A 274 -28.87 1.07 -33.37
C ALA A 274 -30.32 1.52 -33.46
N PHE A 275 -30.83 2.26 -32.48
CA PHE A 275 -32.18 2.83 -32.51
C PHE A 275 -32.36 3.83 -33.62
N ALA A 276 -31.41 4.73 -33.87
CA ALA A 276 -31.45 5.69 -34.98
C ALA A 276 -31.49 4.98 -36.36
N ILE A 277 -30.69 3.94 -36.55
CA ILE A 277 -30.70 3.12 -37.77
C ILE A 277 -32.05 2.42 -37.94
N TRP A 278 -32.59 1.86 -36.84
CA TRP A 278 -33.89 1.22 -36.85
C TRP A 278 -35.03 2.20 -37.27
N VAL A 279 -35.06 3.39 -36.66
CA VAL A 279 -36.03 4.44 -37.02
C VAL A 279 -35.88 4.86 -38.46
N ALA A 280 -34.65 5.13 -38.96
CA ALA A 280 -34.40 5.50 -40.32
C ALA A 280 -34.84 4.42 -41.34
N ALA A 281 -34.59 3.14 -41.00
CA ALA A 281 -35.01 2.02 -41.85
C ALA A 281 -36.54 1.87 -41.94
N HIS A 282 -37.26 2.21 -40.86
CA HIS A 282 -38.72 2.15 -40.82
C HIS A 282 -39.37 3.35 -41.53
N THR A 283 -38.83 4.53 -41.39
CA THR A 283 -39.33 5.74 -42.09
C THR A 283 -39.17 5.66 -43.58
N THR A 284 -38.04 5.12 -44.09
CA THR A 284 -37.80 4.93 -45.51
C THR A 284 -38.72 3.88 -46.14
N ARG A 285 -39.19 2.89 -45.39
CA ARG A 285 -40.20 1.93 -45.86
C ARG A 285 -41.59 2.56 -46.01
N SER A 286 -41.97 3.53 -45.19
CA SER A 286 -43.26 4.22 -45.22
C SER A 286 -43.34 5.24 -46.38
N SER A 287 -42.25 5.68 -46.95
CA SER A 287 -42.19 6.69 -48.00
C SER A 287 -42.20 6.13 -49.45
N LYS A 288 -42.40 4.81 -49.67
CA LYS A 288 -42.60 4.29 -51.00
C LYS A 288 -43.92 4.80 -51.54
N PRO A 289 -43.99 5.59 -52.66
CA PRO A 289 -45.22 6.02 -53.24
C PRO A 289 -46.07 4.80 -53.60
N LYS A 290 -47.35 4.78 -53.20
CA LYS A 290 -48.31 3.81 -53.75
C LYS A 290 -48.19 3.87 -55.27
N PRO A 291 -48.02 2.75 -55.99
CA PRO A 291 -48.12 2.77 -57.46
C PRO A 291 -49.49 3.34 -57.80
N SER A 292 -49.51 4.50 -58.46
CA SER A 292 -50.75 5.04 -59.04
C SER A 292 -51.25 4.01 -60.05
N THR A 293 -52.37 3.41 -59.77
CA THR A 293 -53.06 2.52 -60.69
C THR A 293 -53.38 3.38 -61.87
N ALA A 294 -52.70 3.18 -63.02
CA ALA A 294 -52.90 3.88 -64.28
C ALA A 294 -54.26 3.57 -64.90
N LEU A 295 -55.17 3.00 -64.21
CA LEU A 295 -56.55 2.64 -64.64
C LEU A 295 -57.60 3.71 -64.39
N ASP A 296 -57.27 4.82 -63.73
CA ASP A 296 -58.27 5.86 -63.43
C ASP A 296 -58.25 7.04 -64.37
N ARG A 297 -57.42 7.02 -65.48
CA ARG A 297 -57.40 8.08 -66.48
C ARG A 297 -58.09 7.75 -67.81
N THR A 298 -58.63 6.55 -67.95
CA THR A 298 -59.30 6.16 -69.22
C THR A 298 -60.81 6.24 -69.10
N VAL A 299 -61.37 6.51 -67.95
CA VAL A 299 -62.84 6.62 -67.78
C VAL A 299 -63.33 8.07 -67.96
N GLU A 300 -62.50 9.08 -67.86
CA GLU A 300 -62.91 10.50 -67.92
C GLU A 300 -62.80 11.13 -69.28
N GLN A 301 -62.34 10.39 -70.32
CA GLN A 301 -62.21 10.86 -71.69
C GLN A 301 -63.21 10.20 -72.70
N GLY A 302 -64.19 9.42 -72.19
CA GLY A 302 -65.13 8.69 -73.00
C GLY A 302 -66.58 9.26 -73.07
N GLU A 303 -66.83 10.43 -72.46
CA GLU A 303 -68.20 10.99 -72.40
C GLU A 303 -68.28 12.41 -72.93
N ILE A 304 -67.78 12.66 -74.17
CA ILE A 304 -68.18 13.77 -75.00
C ILE A 304 -68.08 13.29 -76.50
N ALA A 305 -69.12 12.64 -76.98
CA ALA A 305 -69.49 12.59 -78.39
C ALA A 305 -70.95 12.24 -78.50
#